data_9c9092bed80ca077b7f92c53ddcaaa01
#
_entry.id   9c9092bed80ca077b7f92c53ddcaaa01
#
_cell.length_a   1.000
_cell.length_b   1.000
_cell.length_c   1.000
_cell.angle_alpha   90.00
_cell.angle_beta   90.00
_cell.angle_gamma   90.00
#
_symmetry.space_group_name_H-M   'P 1'
#
loop_
_entity.id
_entity.type
_entity.pdbx_description
1 polymer ?
#
loop_
_entity_poly.entity_id
_entity_poly.type
_entity_poly.pdbx_seq_one_letter_code
_entity_poly.pdbx_strand_id
1 'polypeptide(L)'
;MRPPRLAQLEARYAALRQELAGIGYLSHGSVHRRPAGQSGSRFTWSTKVKAKTVSLALSEDQADWLEKAIAEHRRVKKLLAEMRRLSRQIMRARFPDTERRSPLNKKVLRLI
;
A
#
# COMPACT_ATOMS: atom_id res chain seq x y z
N MET A 1 16.00 15.46 19.81
CA MET A 1 15.15 14.25 19.83
C MET A 1 16.03 13.02 19.70
N ARG A 2 15.84 12.06 20.56
CA ARG A 2 16.62 10.83 20.49
C ARG A 2 16.10 9.96 19.34
N PRO A 3 17.00 9.28 18.61
CA PRO A 3 16.55 8.32 17.61
C PRO A 3 15.82 7.15 18.30
N PRO A 4 14.87 6.50 17.62
CA PRO A 4 14.17 5.36 18.20
C PRO A 4 15.13 4.24 18.56
N ARG A 5 14.88 3.56 19.66
CA ARG A 5 15.65 2.38 20.05
C ARG A 5 15.27 1.21 19.16
N LEU A 6 16.21 0.28 18.97
CA LEU A 6 15.98 -0.93 18.17
C LEU A 6 14.72 -1.68 18.60
N ALA A 7 14.52 -1.85 19.92
CA ALA A 7 13.34 -2.55 20.43
C ALA A 7 12.04 -1.87 20.01
N GLN A 8 12.00 -0.53 20.00
CA GLN A 8 10.83 0.22 19.56
C GLN A 8 10.56 0.02 18.07
N LEU A 9 11.61 0.04 17.25
CA LEU A 9 11.49 -0.20 15.81
C LEU A 9 10.99 -1.61 15.52
N GLU A 10 11.51 -2.60 16.22
CA GLU A 10 11.08 -3.98 16.04
C GLU A 10 9.65 -4.20 16.51
N ALA A 11 9.23 -3.55 17.61
CA ALA A 11 7.85 -3.62 18.07
C ALA A 11 6.89 -3.00 17.06
N ARG A 12 7.27 -1.87 16.47
CA ARG A 12 6.46 -1.23 15.44
C ARG A 12 6.34 -2.12 14.20
N TYR A 13 7.45 -2.73 13.79
CA TYR A 13 7.45 -3.65 12.65
C TYR A 13 6.54 -4.86 12.91
N ALA A 14 6.61 -5.43 14.10
CA ALA A 14 5.76 -6.56 14.48
C ALA A 14 4.27 -6.18 14.46
N ALA A 15 3.92 -4.98 14.90
CA ALA A 15 2.55 -4.49 14.84
C ALA A 15 2.04 -4.37 13.40
N LEU A 16 2.89 -3.87 12.49
CA LEU A 16 2.54 -3.79 11.07
C LEU A 16 2.37 -5.17 10.43
N ARG A 17 3.20 -6.13 10.81
CA ARG A 17 3.05 -7.52 10.37
C ARG A 17 1.70 -8.09 10.79
N GLN A 18 1.24 -7.78 11.99
CA GLN A 18 -0.05 -8.23 12.48
C GLN A 18 -1.21 -7.59 11.70
N GLU A 19 -1.10 -6.29 11.42
CA GLU A 19 -2.08 -5.63 10.56
C GLU A 19 -2.14 -6.28 9.18
N LEU A 20 -0.98 -6.59 8.61
CA LEU A 20 -0.88 -7.23 7.30
C LEU A 20 -1.55 -8.61 7.30
N ALA A 21 -1.39 -9.36 8.38
CA ALA A 21 -2.00 -10.68 8.51
C ALA A 21 -3.54 -10.63 8.54
N GLY A 22 -4.11 -9.49 8.94
CA GLY A 22 -5.56 -9.29 8.97
C GLY A 22 -6.16 -8.72 7.70
N ILE A 23 -5.37 -8.58 6.64
CA ILE A 23 -5.85 -8.02 5.38
C ILE A 23 -6.82 -8.98 4.70
N GLY A 24 -7.92 -8.43 4.17
CA GLY A 24 -8.88 -9.19 3.40
C GLY A 24 -8.47 -9.36 1.94
N TYR A 25 -9.47 -9.51 1.06
CA TYR A 25 -9.21 -9.65 -0.37
C TYR A 25 -8.69 -8.36 -0.96
N LEU A 26 -7.87 -8.48 -2.00
CA LEU A 26 -7.24 -7.35 -2.66
C LEU A 26 -7.71 -7.24 -4.10
N SER A 27 -7.86 -6.00 -4.56
CA SER A 27 -8.07 -5.71 -5.97
C SER A 27 -7.47 -4.36 -6.32
N HIS A 28 -7.53 -4.00 -7.59
CA HIS A 28 -7.01 -2.75 -8.09
C HIS A 28 -7.97 -2.16 -9.11
N GLY A 29 -7.62 -1.00 -9.65
CA GLY A 29 -8.48 -0.31 -10.60
C GLY A 29 -9.43 0.67 -9.91
N SER A 30 -10.54 0.96 -10.58
CA SER A 30 -11.52 1.92 -10.09
C SER A 30 -12.93 1.42 -10.32
N VAL A 31 -13.81 1.65 -9.36
CA VAL A 31 -15.23 1.39 -9.51
C VAL A 31 -15.94 2.72 -9.76
N HIS A 32 -16.74 2.77 -10.81
CA HIS A 32 -17.53 3.94 -11.18
C HIS A 32 -19.01 3.65 -10.96
N ARG A 33 -19.69 4.59 -10.36
CA ARG A 33 -21.13 4.51 -10.09
C ARG A 33 -21.83 5.60 -10.84
N ARG A 34 -22.91 5.23 -11.56
CA ARG A 34 -23.76 6.19 -12.26
C ARG A 34 -25.10 6.30 -11.58
N PRO A 35 -25.72 7.49 -11.53
CA PRO A 35 -27.07 7.64 -11.00
C PRO A 35 -28.07 6.81 -11.80
N ALA A 36 -29.14 6.39 -11.14
CA ALA A 36 -30.26 5.74 -11.81
C ALA A 36 -30.84 6.65 -12.91
N GLY A 37 -31.24 6.07 -14.03
CA GLY A 37 -31.83 6.80 -15.14
C GLY A 37 -30.85 7.27 -16.21
N GLN A 38 -29.54 7.18 -15.97
CA GLN A 38 -28.55 7.44 -17.02
C GLN A 38 -28.36 6.21 -17.89
N SER A 39 -28.01 6.41 -19.16
CA SER A 39 -27.71 5.30 -20.05
C SER A 39 -26.40 4.63 -19.68
N GLY A 40 -26.29 3.34 -19.98
CA GLY A 40 -25.12 2.53 -19.65
C GLY A 40 -25.24 1.84 -18.31
N SER A 41 -24.21 1.09 -17.95
CA SER A 41 -24.17 0.34 -16.69
C SER A 41 -24.06 1.27 -15.49
N ARG A 42 -24.82 0.99 -14.45
CA ARG A 42 -24.78 1.77 -13.21
C ARG A 42 -23.48 1.60 -12.46
N PHE A 43 -22.88 0.43 -12.54
CA PHE A 43 -21.65 0.08 -11.86
C PHE A 43 -20.65 -0.47 -12.85
N THR A 44 -19.45 0.07 -12.88
CA THR A 44 -18.41 -0.33 -13.81
C THR A 44 -17.07 -0.39 -13.11
N TRP A 45 -16.34 -1.46 -13.35
CA TRP A 45 -14.95 -1.57 -12.91
C TRP A 45 -14.03 -1.31 -14.09
N SER A 46 -13.02 -0.46 -13.89
CA SER A 46 -12.03 -0.15 -14.93
C SER A 46 -10.63 -0.40 -14.40
N THR A 47 -9.81 -0.99 -15.25
CA THR A 47 -8.39 -1.20 -14.97
C THR A 47 -7.59 -1.11 -16.25
N LYS A 48 -6.28 -1.00 -16.13
CA LYS A 48 -5.40 -0.98 -17.29
C LYS A 48 -4.74 -2.34 -17.47
N VAL A 49 -4.80 -2.85 -18.70
CA VAL A 49 -4.12 -4.08 -19.10
C VAL A 49 -3.26 -3.73 -20.31
N LYS A 50 -1.95 -3.84 -20.18
CA LYS A 50 -0.99 -3.52 -21.25
C LYS A 50 -1.27 -2.13 -21.84
N ALA A 51 -1.36 -1.12 -20.98
CA ALA A 51 -1.58 0.29 -21.31
C ALA A 51 -2.96 0.59 -21.90
N LYS A 52 -3.87 -0.39 -22.00
CA LYS A 52 -5.25 -0.17 -22.46
C LYS A 52 -6.21 -0.23 -21.28
N THR A 53 -7.21 0.65 -21.30
CA THR A 53 -8.27 0.62 -20.31
C THR A 53 -9.29 -0.46 -20.66
N VAL A 54 -9.52 -1.35 -19.70
CA VAL A 54 -10.53 -2.41 -19.82
C VAL A 54 -11.63 -2.10 -18.81
N SER A 55 -12.89 -2.22 -19.23
CA SER A 55 -14.04 -1.95 -18.36
C SER A 55 -14.96 -3.15 -18.30
N LEU A 56 -15.54 -3.40 -17.13
CA LEU A 56 -16.45 -4.51 -16.89
C LEU A 56 -17.68 -4.00 -16.15
N ALA A 57 -18.85 -4.33 -16.65
CA ALA A 57 -20.11 -4.01 -15.98
C ALA A 57 -20.27 -4.90 -14.74
N LEU A 58 -20.74 -4.30 -13.65
CA LEU A 58 -20.87 -4.97 -12.35
C LEU A 58 -22.30 -4.87 -11.84
N SER A 59 -22.67 -5.83 -11.00
CA SER A 59 -23.82 -5.70 -10.12
C SER A 59 -23.45 -4.77 -8.93
N GLU A 60 -24.44 -4.32 -8.19
CA GLU A 60 -24.21 -3.50 -7.00
C GLU A 60 -23.36 -4.27 -5.97
N ASP A 61 -23.68 -5.54 -5.74
CA ASP A 61 -22.92 -6.37 -4.79
C ASP A 61 -21.47 -6.54 -5.23
N GLN A 62 -21.24 -6.73 -6.53
CA GLN A 62 -19.88 -6.81 -7.06
C GLN A 62 -19.13 -5.50 -6.89
N ALA A 63 -19.79 -4.38 -7.11
CA ALA A 63 -19.19 -3.07 -6.94
C ALA A 63 -18.78 -2.83 -5.48
N ASP A 64 -19.66 -3.17 -4.53
CA ASP A 64 -19.37 -3.03 -3.10
C ASP A 64 -18.18 -3.89 -2.70
N TRP A 65 -18.15 -5.12 -3.15
CA TRP A 65 -17.08 -6.07 -2.86
C TRP A 65 -15.73 -5.57 -3.41
N LEU A 66 -15.72 -5.13 -4.66
CA LEU A 66 -14.51 -4.62 -5.31
C LEU A 66 -14.00 -3.34 -4.66
N GLU A 67 -14.89 -2.43 -4.28
CA GLU A 67 -14.47 -1.20 -3.60
C GLU A 67 -13.73 -1.50 -2.30
N LYS A 68 -14.22 -2.47 -1.53
CA LYS A 68 -13.55 -2.90 -0.30
C LYS A 68 -12.18 -3.51 -0.59
N ALA A 69 -12.10 -4.36 -1.62
CA ALA A 69 -10.84 -4.99 -1.99
C ALA A 69 -9.82 -3.97 -2.51
N ILE A 70 -10.26 -2.95 -3.24
CA ILE A 70 -9.41 -1.86 -3.71
C ILE A 70 -8.89 -1.04 -2.52
N ALA A 71 -9.75 -0.73 -1.56
CA ALA A 71 -9.35 -0.01 -0.35
C ALA A 71 -8.32 -0.80 0.46
N GLU A 72 -8.51 -2.12 0.59
CA GLU A 72 -7.53 -2.99 1.27
C GLU A 72 -6.19 -3.00 0.55
N HIS A 73 -6.20 -3.03 -0.78
CA HIS A 73 -4.95 -2.99 -1.55
C HIS A 73 -4.18 -1.68 -1.31
N ARG A 74 -4.88 -0.55 -1.25
CA ARG A 74 -4.25 0.73 -0.91
C ARG A 74 -3.65 0.70 0.49
N ARG A 75 -4.36 0.08 1.44
CA ARG A 75 -3.87 -0.07 2.81
C ARG A 75 -2.61 -0.92 2.85
N VAL A 76 -2.59 -2.04 2.12
CA VAL A 76 -1.42 -2.91 2.01
C VAL A 76 -0.22 -2.15 1.46
N LYS A 77 -0.40 -1.35 0.42
CA LYS A 77 0.68 -0.54 -0.14
C LYS A 77 1.31 0.38 0.90
N LYS A 78 0.48 1.02 1.72
CA LYS A 78 0.97 1.89 2.79
C LYS A 78 1.72 1.11 3.86
N LEU A 79 1.19 -0.04 4.27
CA LEU A 79 1.85 -0.91 5.26
C LEU A 79 3.20 -1.38 4.76
N LEU A 80 3.29 -1.82 3.51
CA LEU A 80 4.55 -2.29 2.93
C LEU A 80 5.58 -1.17 2.83
N ALA A 81 5.16 0.04 2.46
CA ALA A 81 6.07 1.18 2.39
C ALA A 81 6.64 1.52 3.76
N GLU A 82 5.80 1.50 4.81
CA GLU A 82 6.26 1.76 6.17
C GLU A 82 7.18 0.65 6.68
N MET A 83 6.84 -0.61 6.40
CA MET A 83 7.67 -1.76 6.77
C MET A 83 9.05 -1.68 6.12
N ARG A 84 9.12 -1.29 4.85
CA ARG A 84 10.41 -1.13 4.17
C ARG A 84 11.24 -0.02 4.81
N ARG A 85 10.61 1.09 5.18
CA ARG A 85 11.31 2.18 5.87
C ARG A 85 11.83 1.73 7.22
N LEU A 86 11.02 1.01 7.99
CA LEU A 86 11.44 0.47 9.29
C LEU A 86 12.58 -0.54 9.14
N SER A 87 12.54 -1.37 8.11
CA SER A 87 13.61 -2.34 7.85
C SER A 87 14.97 -1.66 7.72
N ARG A 88 15.03 -0.51 7.02
CA ARG A 88 16.29 0.23 6.89
C ARG A 88 16.73 0.80 8.22
N GLN A 89 15.80 1.31 9.02
CA GLN A 89 16.14 1.83 10.35
C GLN A 89 16.63 0.71 11.27
N ILE A 90 15.99 -0.44 11.21
CA ILE A 90 16.38 -1.62 11.99
C ILE A 90 17.77 -2.08 11.57
N MET A 91 18.04 -2.14 10.28
CA MET A 91 19.35 -2.50 9.76
C MET A 91 20.45 -1.59 10.31
N ARG A 92 20.21 -0.27 10.29
CA ARG A 92 21.18 0.69 10.81
C ARG A 92 21.38 0.56 12.29
N ALA A 93 20.32 0.27 13.03
CA ALA A 93 20.41 0.10 14.47
C ALA A 93 21.15 -1.17 14.88
N ARG A 94 20.93 -2.28 14.13
CA ARG A 94 21.60 -3.55 14.38
C ARG A 94 23.05 -3.58 13.91
N PHE A 95 23.32 -2.93 12.78
CA PHE A 95 24.62 -2.97 12.13
C PHE A 95 25.08 -1.53 11.85
N PRO A 96 25.52 -0.78 12.89
CA PRO A 96 25.96 0.58 12.68
C PRO A 96 27.12 0.65 11.71
N ASP A 97 27.06 1.58 10.77
CA ASP A 97 28.13 1.79 9.82
C ASP A 97 29.28 2.51 10.50
N THR A 98 30.41 1.82 10.65
CA THR A 98 31.61 2.39 11.25
C THR A 98 32.52 3.03 10.21
N GLU A 99 32.29 2.77 8.93
CA GLU A 99 33.08 3.35 7.86
C GLU A 99 32.47 4.69 7.43
N ARG A 100 33.35 5.70 7.30
CA ARG A 100 32.91 7.01 6.87
C ARG A 100 32.63 7.02 5.38
N ARG A 101 31.40 7.39 5.03
CA ARG A 101 30.96 7.53 3.66
C ARG A 101 30.16 8.83 3.52
N SER A 102 30.06 9.34 2.30
CA SER A 102 29.16 10.44 2.05
C SER A 102 27.74 10.00 2.34
N PRO A 103 26.95 10.77 3.11
CA PRO A 103 25.58 10.39 3.37
C PRO A 103 24.75 10.42 2.10
N LEU A 104 23.81 9.50 2.00
CA LEU A 104 22.85 9.51 0.90
C LEU A 104 21.94 10.73 1.05
N ASN A 105 21.61 11.36 -0.06
CA ASN A 105 20.67 12.49 -0.02
C ASN A 105 19.25 11.99 0.18
N LYS A 106 18.36 12.92 0.57
CA LYS A 106 16.96 12.56 0.87
C LYS A 106 16.24 11.95 -0.31
N LYS A 107 16.58 12.38 -1.52
CA LYS A 107 15.95 11.85 -2.73
C LYS A 107 16.26 10.37 -2.91
N VAL A 108 17.54 10.00 -2.76
CA VAL A 108 17.96 8.61 -2.88
C VAL A 108 17.33 7.75 -1.78
N LEU A 109 17.30 8.24 -0.54
CA LEU A 109 16.71 7.52 0.58
C LEU A 109 15.23 7.25 0.38
N ARG A 110 14.51 8.10 -0.32
CA ARG A 110 13.10 7.89 -0.63
C ARG A 110 12.86 6.79 -1.66
N LEU A 111 13.86 6.52 -2.52
CA LEU A 111 13.75 5.54 -3.58
C LEU A 111 13.99 4.11 -3.10
N ILE A 112 14.65 3.97 -1.99
CA ILE A 112 14.98 2.67 -1.44
C ILE A 112 14.20 2.42 -0.15
#